data_44bfc44aeae4834c0fe9e14f2060771f
#
_entry.id   44bfc44aeae4834c0fe9e14f2060771f
#
_cell.length_a   1.000
_cell.length_b   1.000
_cell.length_c   1.000
_cell.angle_alpha   90.00
_cell.angle_beta   90.00
_cell.angle_gamma   90.00
#
_symmetry.space_group_name_H-M   'P 1'
#
loop_
_entity.id
_entity.type
_entity.pdbx_description
1 polymer ?
#
loop_
_entity_poly.entity_id
_entity_poly.type
_entity_poly.pdbx_seq_one_letter_code
_entity_poly.pdbx_strand_id
1 'polypeptide(L)'
;MDIHWHRRDLRVADNTALSRASEPLPVFILDDGVLEHASPVRVSFLLDALRSLREDYRALGGDLVVERGDPREVLRRLADEHGADTVVWNRDYSPLARERDDEVGEALRNSDVGTRTFADGVLHEPDEIFTNAGDPYSVFTYYHRKWEEREKDEPRDKPDEVRNPAVGGIPTVDELGFDSPEPDAPEGGTGTARELLNGFLSDGVYVYDEARDYPARGCTSRLSPHLKFGTVGVREVWEKTQSAKEDAEDDEERESVEEFQAQLAWREFYTQVLYHNPSVVTENYKTYENRIDWRNDEDEIRAWKQGETGYPIVDAGMRQLLDEGYVHNRIRMVVASFLTKDLLVDWRVGYGWFREKLVDHDTANDNGGWQWAASTGTDAQPYFRIFNPMTQGERYDPD
;
A
#
# COMPACT_ATOMS: atom_id res chain seq x y z
N MET A 1 -24.06 -16.94 -10.63
CA MET A 1 -23.57 -15.57 -10.74
C MET A 1 -22.89 -15.18 -9.45
N ASP A 2 -21.72 -14.50 -9.52
CA ASP A 2 -20.95 -14.12 -8.34
C ASP A 2 -20.92 -12.60 -8.20
N ILE A 3 -21.00 -12.08 -6.97
CA ILE A 3 -20.64 -10.68 -6.69
C ILE A 3 -19.13 -10.63 -6.49
N HIS A 4 -18.43 -9.76 -7.23
CA HIS A 4 -17.03 -9.45 -6.95
C HIS A 4 -16.96 -8.17 -6.12
N TRP A 5 -16.55 -8.31 -4.85
CA TRP A 5 -16.40 -7.19 -3.93
C TRP A 5 -14.98 -6.63 -3.99
N HIS A 6 -14.82 -5.50 -4.70
CA HIS A 6 -13.57 -4.74 -4.77
C HIS A 6 -13.23 -4.05 -3.46
N ARG A 7 -11.94 -3.97 -3.16
CA ARG A 7 -11.41 -3.22 -2.01
C ARG A 7 -10.08 -2.54 -2.33
N ARG A 8 -8.95 -3.24 -2.27
CA ARG A 8 -7.59 -2.78 -2.61
C ARG A 8 -7.08 -3.45 -3.90
N ASP A 9 -7.95 -3.61 -4.84
CA ASP A 9 -7.72 -4.33 -6.09
C ASP A 9 -8.48 -3.66 -7.25
N LEU A 10 -8.33 -2.31 -7.34
CA LEU A 10 -9.13 -1.45 -8.22
C LEU A 10 -8.66 -1.52 -9.68
N ARG A 11 -8.76 -2.72 -10.26
CA ARG A 11 -8.39 -3.04 -11.64
C ARG A 11 -9.17 -4.24 -12.17
N VAL A 12 -9.28 -4.36 -13.50
CA VAL A 12 -9.95 -5.50 -14.17
C VAL A 12 -8.97 -6.59 -14.60
N ALA A 13 -7.76 -6.23 -14.99
CA ALA A 13 -6.70 -7.18 -15.34
C ALA A 13 -5.85 -7.53 -14.10
N ASP A 14 -5.23 -8.70 -14.10
CA ASP A 14 -4.43 -9.21 -12.98
C ASP A 14 -5.15 -9.18 -11.62
N ASN A 15 -6.45 -9.48 -11.61
CA ASN A 15 -7.28 -9.53 -10.40
C ASN A 15 -7.75 -10.97 -10.17
N THR A 16 -7.23 -11.63 -9.13
CA THR A 16 -7.43 -13.06 -8.92
C THR A 16 -8.89 -13.40 -8.62
N ALA A 17 -9.56 -12.68 -7.72
CA ALA A 17 -10.94 -12.95 -7.38
C ALA A 17 -11.87 -12.71 -8.59
N LEU A 18 -11.63 -11.62 -9.33
CA LEU A 18 -12.40 -11.28 -10.52
C LEU A 18 -12.23 -12.33 -11.62
N SER A 19 -11.01 -12.81 -11.89
CA SER A 19 -10.74 -13.85 -12.90
C SER A 19 -11.34 -15.21 -12.55
N ARG A 20 -11.72 -15.43 -11.29
CA ARG A 20 -12.33 -16.67 -10.77
C ARG A 20 -13.85 -16.55 -10.54
N ALA A 21 -14.41 -15.36 -10.73
CA ALA A 21 -15.84 -15.13 -10.60
C ALA A 21 -16.60 -15.61 -11.83
N SER A 22 -17.80 -16.16 -11.62
CA SER A 22 -18.70 -16.55 -12.69
C SER A 22 -19.70 -15.43 -12.95
N GLU A 23 -19.76 -14.90 -14.17
CA GLU A 23 -20.61 -13.75 -14.55
C GLU A 23 -20.56 -12.62 -13.47
N PRO A 24 -19.40 -12.03 -13.22
CA PRO A 24 -19.21 -11.15 -12.07
C PRO A 24 -20.10 -9.91 -12.11
N LEU A 25 -20.74 -9.61 -10.99
CA LEU A 25 -21.32 -8.32 -10.65
C LEU A 25 -20.27 -7.54 -9.85
N PRO A 26 -19.58 -6.54 -10.44
CA PRO A 26 -18.55 -5.81 -9.71
C PRO A 26 -19.17 -4.79 -8.77
N VAL A 27 -18.72 -4.81 -7.51
CA VAL A 27 -19.24 -3.97 -6.43
C VAL A 27 -18.08 -3.34 -5.67
N PHE A 28 -18.17 -2.05 -5.38
CA PHE A 28 -17.35 -1.36 -4.40
C PHE A 28 -18.24 -0.75 -3.31
N ILE A 29 -17.87 -0.89 -2.06
CA ILE A 29 -18.62 -0.33 -0.93
C ILE A 29 -17.76 0.71 -0.22
N LEU A 30 -18.29 1.94 -0.17
CA LEU A 30 -17.78 3.03 0.66
C LEU A 30 -18.21 2.74 2.10
N ASP A 31 -17.37 2.01 2.80
CA ASP A 31 -17.56 1.56 4.18
C ASP A 31 -17.26 2.70 5.15
N ASP A 32 -18.24 3.16 5.92
CA ASP A 32 -18.09 4.25 6.88
C ASP A 32 -17.03 3.94 7.95
N GLY A 33 -16.89 2.68 8.39
CA GLY A 33 -15.85 2.26 9.34
C GLY A 33 -14.44 2.40 8.76
N VAL A 34 -14.26 2.29 7.43
CA VAL A 34 -12.99 2.57 6.76
C VAL A 34 -12.80 4.06 6.53
N LEU A 35 -13.87 4.77 6.14
CA LEU A 35 -13.84 6.21 5.88
C LEU A 35 -13.49 7.03 7.12
N GLU A 36 -13.88 6.61 8.33
CA GLU A 36 -13.48 7.25 9.60
C GLU A 36 -11.94 7.34 9.77
N HIS A 37 -11.22 6.47 9.10
CA HIS A 37 -9.74 6.41 9.13
C HIS A 37 -9.09 6.96 7.87
N ALA A 38 -9.88 7.48 6.93
CA ALA A 38 -9.39 8.02 5.68
C ALA A 38 -8.85 9.46 5.83
N SER A 39 -8.22 9.95 4.79
CA SER A 39 -7.81 11.35 4.67
C SER A 39 -8.23 11.90 3.31
N PRO A 40 -8.35 13.22 3.15
CA PRO A 40 -8.77 13.83 1.89
C PRO A 40 -7.99 13.31 0.67
N VAL A 41 -6.67 13.24 0.78
CA VAL A 41 -5.80 12.77 -0.32
C VAL A 41 -6.08 11.31 -0.69
N ARG A 42 -6.30 10.44 0.29
CA ARG A 42 -6.64 9.02 0.02
C ARG A 42 -8.03 8.85 -0.55
N VAL A 43 -9.00 9.65 -0.08
CA VAL A 43 -10.37 9.64 -0.63
C VAL A 43 -10.37 10.12 -2.07
N SER A 44 -9.66 11.20 -2.40
CA SER A 44 -9.54 11.68 -3.77
C SER A 44 -8.95 10.62 -4.68
N PHE A 45 -7.80 10.05 -4.32
CA PHE A 45 -7.16 8.98 -5.08
C PHE A 45 -8.09 7.76 -5.28
N LEU A 46 -8.80 7.36 -4.23
CA LEU A 46 -9.80 6.27 -4.30
C LEU A 46 -10.89 6.58 -5.31
N LEU A 47 -11.45 7.78 -5.28
CA LEU A 47 -12.55 8.16 -6.17
C LEU A 47 -12.10 8.25 -7.63
N ASP A 48 -10.87 8.70 -7.91
CA ASP A 48 -10.28 8.68 -9.23
C ASP A 48 -10.06 7.23 -9.71
N ALA A 49 -9.53 6.38 -8.83
CA ALA A 49 -9.37 4.96 -9.12
C ALA A 49 -10.72 4.27 -9.41
N LEU A 50 -11.78 4.61 -8.69
CA LEU A 50 -13.13 4.07 -8.94
C LEU A 50 -13.72 4.57 -10.26
N ARG A 51 -13.47 5.84 -10.64
CA ARG A 51 -13.89 6.36 -11.96
C ARG A 51 -13.18 5.62 -13.10
N SER A 52 -11.86 5.46 -12.98
CA SER A 52 -11.07 4.68 -13.94
C SER A 52 -11.54 3.22 -14.02
N LEU A 53 -11.75 2.57 -12.88
CA LEU A 53 -12.25 1.19 -12.83
C LEU A 53 -13.63 1.04 -13.48
N ARG A 54 -14.52 2.01 -13.27
CA ARG A 54 -15.83 2.01 -13.93
C ARG A 54 -15.72 2.13 -15.46
N GLU A 55 -14.81 2.95 -15.95
CA GLU A 55 -14.54 3.06 -17.39
C GLU A 55 -14.00 1.75 -17.96
N ASP A 56 -13.09 1.09 -17.24
CA ASP A 56 -12.59 -0.24 -17.60
C ASP A 56 -13.72 -1.28 -17.69
N TYR A 57 -14.66 -1.30 -16.75
CA TYR A 57 -15.82 -2.18 -16.78
C TYR A 57 -16.76 -1.86 -17.94
N ARG A 58 -16.99 -0.58 -18.23
CA ARG A 58 -17.80 -0.15 -19.38
C ARG A 58 -17.19 -0.57 -20.72
N ALA A 59 -15.87 -0.55 -20.82
CA ALA A 59 -15.16 -1.07 -21.99
C ALA A 59 -15.34 -2.58 -22.18
N LEU A 60 -15.66 -3.33 -21.11
CA LEU A 60 -16.03 -4.75 -21.13
C LEU A 60 -17.55 -4.99 -21.32
N GLY A 61 -18.35 -3.92 -21.50
CA GLY A 61 -19.81 -4.01 -21.67
C GLY A 61 -20.61 -4.11 -20.37
N GLY A 62 -19.94 -3.98 -19.19
CA GLY A 62 -20.56 -3.97 -17.87
C GLY A 62 -20.59 -2.60 -17.19
N ASP A 63 -20.82 -2.55 -15.89
CA ASP A 63 -20.64 -1.34 -15.07
C ASP A 63 -20.30 -1.72 -13.61
N LEU A 64 -19.78 -0.77 -12.83
CA LEU A 64 -19.39 -0.93 -11.43
C LEU A 64 -20.47 -0.37 -10.50
N VAL A 65 -21.02 -1.21 -9.63
CA VAL A 65 -21.87 -0.77 -8.52
C VAL A 65 -21.00 -0.10 -7.46
N VAL A 66 -21.31 1.14 -7.12
CA VAL A 66 -20.67 1.84 -5.98
C VAL A 66 -21.77 2.26 -5.00
N GLU A 67 -21.69 1.73 -3.80
CA GLU A 67 -22.65 2.04 -2.73
C GLU A 67 -21.94 2.46 -1.44
N ARG A 68 -22.64 3.16 -0.56
CA ARG A 68 -22.15 3.52 0.76
C ARG A 68 -22.94 2.76 1.83
N GLY A 69 -22.25 2.23 2.82
CA GLY A 69 -22.88 1.54 3.95
C GLY A 69 -22.05 0.40 4.52
N ASP A 70 -22.68 -0.37 5.41
CA ASP A 70 -22.09 -1.56 6.01
C ASP A 70 -21.98 -2.70 4.96
N PRO A 71 -20.79 -3.23 4.69
CA PRO A 71 -20.60 -4.30 3.71
C PRO A 71 -21.46 -5.55 4.01
N ARG A 72 -21.71 -5.87 5.28
CA ARG A 72 -22.56 -7.02 5.70
C ARG A 72 -23.99 -6.89 5.19
N GLU A 73 -24.54 -5.67 5.24
CA GLU A 73 -25.91 -5.39 4.81
C GLU A 73 -26.00 -5.22 3.29
N VAL A 74 -25.05 -4.43 2.72
CA VAL A 74 -25.04 -4.12 1.28
C VAL A 74 -24.83 -5.39 0.46
N LEU A 75 -23.84 -6.22 0.78
CA LEU A 75 -23.55 -7.45 0.02
C LEU A 75 -24.69 -8.47 0.11
N ARG A 76 -25.28 -8.63 1.31
CA ARG A 76 -26.44 -9.52 1.49
C ARG A 76 -27.65 -9.06 0.65
N ARG A 77 -27.94 -7.75 0.68
CA ARG A 77 -29.05 -7.18 -0.10
C ARG A 77 -28.81 -7.34 -1.60
N LEU A 78 -27.61 -7.01 -2.09
CA LEU A 78 -27.26 -7.15 -3.50
C LEU A 78 -27.29 -8.63 -3.96
N ALA A 79 -26.89 -9.57 -3.09
CA ALA A 79 -27.01 -11.00 -3.39
C ALA A 79 -28.46 -11.42 -3.59
N ASP A 80 -29.37 -10.96 -2.73
CA ASP A 80 -30.82 -11.25 -2.84
C ASP A 80 -31.42 -10.58 -4.09
N GLU A 81 -31.13 -9.29 -4.33
CA GLU A 81 -31.66 -8.51 -5.45
C GLU A 81 -31.24 -9.03 -6.82
N HIS A 82 -30.01 -9.55 -6.93
CA HIS A 82 -29.47 -10.02 -8.20
C HIS A 82 -29.43 -11.56 -8.32
N GLY A 83 -29.82 -12.28 -7.28
CA GLY A 83 -29.80 -13.74 -7.24
C GLY A 83 -28.36 -14.29 -7.29
N ALA A 84 -27.43 -13.67 -6.56
CA ALA A 84 -26.05 -14.14 -6.49
C ALA A 84 -25.89 -15.26 -5.47
N ASP A 85 -25.23 -16.34 -5.87
CA ASP A 85 -24.99 -17.49 -5.01
C ASP A 85 -23.73 -17.34 -4.16
N THR A 86 -22.81 -16.50 -4.60
CA THR A 86 -21.46 -16.36 -4.00
C THR A 86 -20.98 -14.91 -4.06
N VAL A 87 -20.30 -14.48 -3.00
CA VAL A 87 -19.49 -13.26 -2.99
C VAL A 87 -18.03 -13.65 -2.99
N VAL A 88 -17.23 -13.04 -3.90
CA VAL A 88 -15.79 -13.29 -4.03
C VAL A 88 -15.01 -12.02 -3.79
N TRP A 89 -13.85 -12.13 -3.13
CA TRP A 89 -12.96 -10.99 -2.93
C TRP A 89 -11.50 -11.40 -2.72
N ASN A 90 -10.59 -10.46 -2.89
CA ASN A 90 -9.17 -10.64 -2.63
C ASN A 90 -8.85 -10.33 -1.16
N ARG A 91 -8.04 -11.16 -0.50
CA ARG A 91 -7.68 -10.99 0.92
C ARG A 91 -6.88 -9.69 1.17
N ASP A 92 -7.10 -9.09 2.32
CA ASP A 92 -6.24 -8.07 2.92
C ASP A 92 -5.73 -8.60 4.27
N TYR A 93 -4.54 -8.18 4.67
CA TYR A 93 -3.80 -8.78 5.77
C TYR A 93 -3.75 -7.90 7.03
N SER A 94 -4.32 -6.69 6.98
CA SER A 94 -4.42 -5.81 8.14
C SER A 94 -5.42 -6.35 9.17
N PRO A 95 -5.22 -6.10 10.48
CA PRO A 95 -6.16 -6.57 11.51
C PRO A 95 -7.60 -6.13 11.25
N LEU A 96 -7.79 -4.85 10.91
CA LEU A 96 -9.12 -4.28 10.59
C LEU A 96 -9.78 -5.01 9.41
N ALA A 97 -9.02 -5.29 8.35
CA ALA A 97 -9.57 -5.94 7.18
C ALA A 97 -9.93 -7.40 7.46
N ARG A 98 -9.11 -8.11 8.24
CA ARG A 98 -9.37 -9.51 8.62
C ARG A 98 -10.63 -9.62 9.48
N GLU A 99 -10.79 -8.75 10.48
CA GLU A 99 -12.00 -8.71 11.32
C GLU A 99 -13.24 -8.43 10.47
N ARG A 100 -13.19 -7.43 9.60
CA ARG A 100 -14.29 -7.13 8.67
C ARG A 100 -14.60 -8.30 7.72
N ASP A 101 -13.60 -8.99 7.18
CA ASP A 101 -13.77 -10.13 6.28
C ASP A 101 -14.45 -11.30 7.00
N ASP A 102 -14.10 -11.53 8.26
CA ASP A 102 -14.73 -12.59 9.09
C ASP A 102 -16.19 -12.25 9.37
N GLU A 103 -16.50 -11.00 9.75
CA GLU A 103 -17.88 -10.54 10.00
C GLU A 103 -18.75 -10.59 8.74
N VAL A 104 -18.23 -10.14 7.60
CA VAL A 104 -18.93 -10.22 6.30
C VAL A 104 -19.17 -11.67 5.92
N GLY A 105 -18.16 -12.54 6.06
CA GLY A 105 -18.28 -13.94 5.77
C GLY A 105 -19.32 -14.65 6.64
N GLU A 106 -19.44 -14.27 7.92
CA GLU A 106 -20.48 -14.79 8.82
C GLU A 106 -21.89 -14.30 8.42
N ALA A 107 -22.05 -13.01 8.13
CA ALA A 107 -23.31 -12.42 7.71
C ALA A 107 -23.84 -13.06 6.40
N LEU A 108 -22.99 -13.30 5.43
CA LEU A 108 -23.34 -13.94 4.16
C LEU A 108 -23.73 -15.41 4.37
N ARG A 109 -22.96 -16.17 5.14
CA ARG A 109 -23.30 -17.59 5.46
C ARG A 109 -24.65 -17.72 6.17
N ASN A 110 -24.99 -16.77 7.05
CA ASN A 110 -26.29 -16.74 7.74
C ASN A 110 -27.47 -16.42 6.81
N SER A 111 -27.17 -16.01 5.57
CA SER A 111 -28.14 -15.72 4.50
C SER A 111 -28.04 -16.73 3.33
N ASP A 112 -27.42 -17.87 3.54
CA ASP A 112 -27.20 -18.93 2.53
C ASP A 112 -26.40 -18.46 1.29
N VAL A 113 -25.59 -17.40 1.42
CA VAL A 113 -24.69 -16.92 0.36
C VAL A 113 -23.27 -17.44 0.59
N GLY A 114 -22.70 -18.11 -0.42
CA GLY A 114 -21.35 -18.65 -0.38
C GLY A 114 -20.28 -17.54 -0.40
N THR A 115 -19.09 -17.85 0.10
CA THR A 115 -17.95 -16.92 0.05
C THR A 115 -16.71 -17.62 -0.47
N ARG A 116 -15.90 -16.91 -1.30
CA ARG A 116 -14.58 -17.38 -1.73
C ARG A 116 -13.58 -16.22 -1.68
N THR A 117 -12.40 -16.46 -1.12
CA THR A 117 -11.35 -15.45 -0.99
C THR A 117 -10.06 -15.92 -1.65
N PHE A 118 -9.27 -14.97 -2.17
CA PHE A 118 -8.08 -15.27 -2.94
C PHE A 118 -6.91 -14.37 -2.52
N ALA A 119 -5.67 -14.85 -2.72
CA ALA A 119 -4.47 -14.04 -2.69
C ALA A 119 -4.40 -13.16 -3.93
N ASP A 120 -4.01 -11.88 -3.77
CA ASP A 120 -3.89 -10.97 -4.91
C ASP A 120 -2.86 -9.86 -4.68
N GLY A 121 -2.91 -9.19 -3.55
CA GLY A 121 -2.07 -8.03 -3.26
C GLY A 121 -0.60 -8.33 -2.95
N VAL A 122 -0.19 -9.60 -2.97
CA VAL A 122 1.16 -10.12 -2.70
C VAL A 122 1.50 -11.21 -3.69
N LEU A 123 2.80 -11.41 -3.96
CA LEU A 123 3.28 -12.53 -4.77
C LEU A 123 3.29 -13.84 -3.97
N HIS A 124 3.54 -13.74 -2.67
CA HIS A 124 3.47 -14.87 -1.74
C HIS A 124 2.64 -14.50 -0.51
N GLU A 125 1.73 -15.41 -0.12
CA GLU A 125 0.92 -15.26 1.08
C GLU A 125 1.81 -15.17 2.34
N PRO A 126 1.38 -14.41 3.37
CA PRO A 126 2.15 -14.24 4.60
C PRO A 126 2.48 -15.54 5.34
N ASP A 127 1.72 -16.61 5.09
CA ASP A 127 1.86 -17.94 5.68
C ASP A 127 2.53 -18.97 4.74
N GLU A 128 3.22 -18.51 3.69
CA GLU A 128 3.92 -19.39 2.75
C GLU A 128 5.44 -19.44 2.97
N ILE A 129 6.05 -18.40 3.54
CA ILE A 129 7.50 -18.29 3.69
C ILE A 129 7.89 -18.33 5.16
N PHE A 130 8.42 -19.46 5.60
CA PHE A 130 8.84 -19.71 6.97
C PHE A 130 10.31 -20.14 7.07
N THR A 131 10.89 -19.98 8.25
CA THR A 131 12.17 -20.57 8.62
C THR A 131 12.08 -22.10 8.63
N ASN A 132 13.23 -22.79 8.68
CA ASN A 132 13.24 -24.25 8.81
C ASN A 132 12.62 -24.75 10.13
N ALA A 133 12.48 -23.90 11.14
CA ALA A 133 11.80 -24.20 12.40
C ALA A 133 10.27 -23.98 12.34
N GLY A 134 9.76 -23.41 11.25
CA GLY A 134 8.33 -23.09 11.07
C GLY A 134 7.93 -21.72 11.61
N ASP A 135 8.88 -20.87 11.98
CA ASP A 135 8.62 -19.51 12.46
C ASP A 135 8.65 -18.51 11.29
N PRO A 136 7.88 -17.41 11.33
CA PRO A 136 8.00 -16.34 10.37
C PRO A 136 9.37 -15.65 10.46
N TYR A 137 9.88 -15.17 9.32
CA TYR A 137 11.15 -14.47 9.30
C TYR A 137 11.05 -13.11 9.97
N SER A 138 12.08 -12.76 10.77
CA SER A 138 12.24 -11.45 11.41
C SER A 138 13.42 -10.64 10.85
N VAL A 139 14.13 -11.18 9.85
CA VAL A 139 15.27 -10.53 9.17
C VAL A 139 15.03 -10.61 7.67
N PHE A 140 15.02 -9.45 7.01
CA PHE A 140 14.70 -9.33 5.60
C PHE A 140 15.62 -10.16 4.68
N THR A 141 16.94 -10.10 4.87
CA THR A 141 17.89 -10.80 4.01
C THR A 141 17.60 -12.31 3.88
N TYR A 142 17.18 -12.95 4.95
CA TYR A 142 16.86 -14.39 4.92
C TYR A 142 15.48 -14.65 4.31
N TYR A 143 14.51 -13.75 4.54
CA TYR A 143 13.19 -13.77 3.90
C TYR A 143 13.34 -13.59 2.39
N HIS A 144 14.05 -12.54 1.95
CA HIS A 144 14.25 -12.20 0.54
C HIS A 144 14.84 -13.35 -0.26
N ARG A 145 15.88 -14.03 0.27
CA ARG A 145 16.46 -15.21 -0.39
C ARG A 145 15.41 -16.30 -0.64
N LYS A 146 14.52 -16.57 0.32
CA LYS A 146 13.46 -17.55 0.16
C LYS A 146 12.34 -17.07 -0.76
N TRP A 147 12.04 -15.80 -0.69
CA TRP A 147 11.07 -15.15 -1.57
C TRP A 147 11.55 -15.20 -3.04
N GLU A 148 12.81 -14.95 -3.31
CA GLU A 148 13.41 -14.98 -4.64
C GLU A 148 13.43 -16.38 -5.26
N GLU A 149 13.78 -17.41 -4.47
CA GLU A 149 13.82 -18.82 -4.90
C GLU A 149 12.43 -19.37 -5.33
N ARG A 150 11.34 -18.74 -4.91
CA ARG A 150 9.99 -19.23 -5.19
C ARG A 150 9.47 -18.71 -6.53
N GLU A 151 8.79 -19.58 -7.26
CA GLU A 151 8.08 -19.22 -8.48
C GLU A 151 6.97 -18.20 -8.17
N LYS A 152 6.81 -17.19 -9.03
CA LYS A 152 5.74 -16.20 -8.95
C LYS A 152 4.69 -16.52 -10.00
N ASP A 153 3.43 -16.41 -9.59
CA ASP A 153 2.31 -16.59 -10.51
C ASP A 153 2.31 -15.52 -11.60
N GLU A 154 1.87 -15.91 -12.79
CA GLU A 154 1.63 -14.98 -13.90
C GLU A 154 0.43 -14.06 -13.62
N PRO A 155 0.38 -12.85 -14.23
CA PRO A 155 -0.78 -11.99 -14.19
C PRO A 155 -2.04 -12.70 -14.69
N ARG A 156 -3.17 -12.38 -14.10
CA ARG A 156 -4.46 -12.98 -14.46
C ARG A 156 -5.14 -12.21 -15.60
N ASP A 157 -5.72 -12.93 -16.51
CA ASP A 157 -6.54 -12.34 -17.56
C ASP A 157 -7.76 -11.62 -16.99
N LYS A 158 -8.20 -10.58 -17.68
CA LYS A 158 -9.47 -9.93 -17.39
C LYS A 158 -10.64 -10.87 -17.75
N PRO A 159 -11.81 -10.72 -17.09
CA PRO A 159 -13.00 -11.50 -17.45
C PRO A 159 -13.49 -11.16 -18.87
N ASP A 160 -14.02 -12.17 -19.58
CA ASP A 160 -14.61 -11.98 -20.91
C ASP A 160 -15.93 -11.22 -20.86
N GLU A 161 -16.72 -11.46 -19.82
CA GLU A 161 -18.05 -10.88 -19.61
C GLU A 161 -18.21 -10.41 -18.16
N VAL A 162 -18.90 -9.29 -18.00
CA VAL A 162 -19.26 -8.71 -16.69
C VAL A 162 -20.71 -8.25 -16.74
N ARG A 163 -21.38 -8.28 -15.59
CA ARG A 163 -22.76 -7.80 -15.49
C ARG A 163 -22.84 -6.29 -15.68
N ASN A 164 -23.94 -5.87 -16.30
CA ASN A 164 -24.25 -4.44 -16.53
C ASN A 164 -25.51 -4.04 -15.74
N PRO A 165 -25.38 -3.80 -14.42
CA PRO A 165 -26.49 -3.38 -13.58
C PRO A 165 -26.83 -1.90 -13.79
N ALA A 166 -28.01 -1.51 -13.33
CA ALA A 166 -28.31 -0.08 -13.14
C ALA A 166 -27.48 0.46 -11.96
N VAL A 167 -26.67 1.47 -12.20
CA VAL A 167 -25.74 2.02 -11.21
C VAL A 167 -26.00 3.49 -10.90
N GLY A 168 -25.71 3.89 -9.66
CA GLY A 168 -25.65 5.28 -9.22
C GLY A 168 -24.36 5.99 -9.66
N GLY A 169 -24.26 7.28 -9.32
CA GLY A 169 -23.04 8.06 -9.50
C GLY A 169 -21.92 7.61 -8.52
N ILE A 170 -20.67 7.91 -8.86
CA ILE A 170 -19.58 7.90 -7.87
C ILE A 170 -19.61 9.27 -7.18
N PRO A 171 -19.60 9.33 -5.85
CA PRO A 171 -19.66 10.60 -5.14
C PRO A 171 -18.40 11.44 -5.36
N THR A 172 -18.49 12.72 -5.01
CA THR A 172 -17.34 13.62 -4.89
C THR A 172 -16.74 13.55 -3.49
N VAL A 173 -15.54 14.13 -3.33
CA VAL A 173 -14.85 14.24 -2.04
C VAL A 173 -15.74 14.98 -1.03
N ASP A 174 -16.33 16.11 -1.44
CA ASP A 174 -17.21 16.93 -0.61
C ASP A 174 -18.51 16.20 -0.19
N GLU A 175 -19.11 15.40 -1.09
CA GLU A 175 -20.29 14.58 -0.78
C GLU A 175 -20.00 13.48 0.26
N LEU A 176 -18.73 13.09 0.40
CA LEU A 176 -18.29 12.19 1.45
C LEU A 176 -17.92 12.90 2.75
N GLY A 177 -17.90 14.24 2.76
CA GLY A 177 -17.62 15.07 3.94
C GLY A 177 -16.13 15.35 4.17
N PHE A 178 -15.30 15.23 3.13
CA PHE A 178 -13.89 15.56 3.19
C PHE A 178 -13.58 16.87 2.46
N ASP A 179 -12.56 17.59 2.91
CA ASP A 179 -12.00 18.72 2.19
C ASP A 179 -11.34 18.26 0.88
N SER A 180 -11.23 19.15 -0.09
CA SER A 180 -10.47 18.87 -1.31
C SER A 180 -8.98 18.69 -0.95
N PRO A 181 -8.28 17.71 -1.56
CA PRO A 181 -6.85 17.55 -1.35
C PRO A 181 -6.06 18.72 -1.96
N GLU A 182 -4.78 18.81 -1.60
CA GLU A 182 -3.85 19.75 -2.23
C GLU A 182 -3.74 19.48 -3.74
N PRO A 183 -3.48 20.51 -4.57
CA PRO A 183 -3.50 20.39 -6.04
C PRO A 183 -2.48 19.39 -6.62
N ASP A 184 -1.35 19.19 -5.92
CA ASP A 184 -0.25 18.33 -6.38
C ASP A 184 -0.37 16.87 -5.91
N ALA A 185 -1.53 16.50 -5.32
CA ALA A 185 -1.77 15.14 -4.87
C ALA A 185 -1.76 14.14 -6.05
N PRO A 186 -1.22 12.93 -5.87
CA PRO A 186 -1.21 11.92 -6.92
C PRO A 186 -2.62 11.52 -7.37
N GLU A 187 -2.79 11.30 -8.67
CA GLU A 187 -4.05 10.85 -9.28
C GLU A 187 -4.16 9.32 -9.28
N GLY A 188 -5.35 8.81 -8.99
CA GLY A 188 -5.67 7.38 -9.04
C GLY A 188 -6.05 6.91 -10.45
N GLY A 189 -5.89 5.60 -10.70
CA GLY A 189 -6.37 4.97 -11.93
C GLY A 189 -5.39 3.96 -12.53
N THR A 190 -5.93 3.02 -13.31
CA THR A 190 -5.13 1.96 -13.98
C THR A 190 -4.28 2.53 -15.11
N GLY A 191 -4.78 3.53 -15.84
CA GLY A 191 -4.05 4.25 -16.89
C GLY A 191 -2.82 4.93 -16.34
N THR A 192 -3.00 5.79 -15.32
CA THR A 192 -1.92 6.52 -14.63
C THR A 192 -0.87 5.56 -14.05
N ALA A 193 -1.32 4.45 -13.43
CA ALA A 193 -0.42 3.43 -12.88
C ALA A 193 0.49 2.83 -13.95
N ARG A 194 -0.07 2.49 -15.11
CA ARG A 194 0.68 1.90 -16.23
C ARG A 194 1.59 2.90 -16.93
N GLU A 195 1.18 4.15 -17.04
CA GLU A 195 2.04 5.23 -17.55
C GLU A 195 3.28 5.42 -16.65
N LEU A 196 3.10 5.48 -15.33
CA LEU A 196 4.20 5.55 -14.37
C LEU A 196 5.10 4.32 -14.45
N LEU A 197 4.53 3.11 -14.48
CA LEU A 197 5.29 1.87 -14.60
C LEU A 197 6.11 1.83 -15.89
N ASN A 198 5.49 2.10 -17.04
CA ASN A 198 6.17 2.07 -18.33
C ASN A 198 7.24 3.17 -18.43
N GLY A 199 6.98 4.38 -17.92
CA GLY A 199 7.95 5.46 -17.87
C GLY A 199 9.15 5.12 -16.98
N PHE A 200 8.92 4.48 -15.83
CA PHE A 200 10.00 4.01 -14.97
C PHE A 200 10.83 2.89 -15.61
N LEU A 201 10.18 1.95 -16.29
CA LEU A 201 10.85 0.81 -16.94
C LEU A 201 11.61 1.22 -18.22
N SER A 202 11.35 2.39 -18.80
CA SER A 202 12.09 2.83 -19.99
C SER A 202 13.54 3.23 -19.68
N ASP A 203 13.79 3.82 -18.52
CA ASP A 203 15.11 4.33 -18.16
C ASP A 203 15.42 4.18 -16.66
N GLY A 204 14.49 4.58 -15.79
CA GLY A 204 14.72 4.70 -14.34
C GLY A 204 15.07 3.40 -13.64
N VAL A 205 14.56 2.27 -14.10
CA VAL A 205 14.80 0.96 -13.51
C VAL A 205 16.26 0.51 -13.65
N TYR A 206 16.94 0.90 -14.76
CA TYR A 206 18.31 0.51 -15.06
C TYR A 206 19.38 1.32 -14.27
N VAL A 207 18.96 2.42 -13.65
CA VAL A 207 19.80 3.26 -12.78
C VAL A 207 19.24 3.36 -11.36
N TYR A 208 18.25 2.53 -11.03
CA TYR A 208 17.53 2.60 -9.76
C TYR A 208 18.43 2.40 -8.55
N ASP A 209 19.36 1.46 -8.60
CA ASP A 209 20.29 1.17 -7.49
C ASP A 209 21.09 2.41 -7.09
N GLU A 210 21.65 3.14 -8.05
CA GLU A 210 22.42 4.35 -7.80
C GLU A 210 21.55 5.57 -7.49
N ALA A 211 20.39 5.69 -8.16
CA ALA A 211 19.59 6.92 -8.17
C ALA A 211 18.50 6.96 -7.08
N ARG A 212 18.07 5.80 -6.59
CA ARG A 212 16.95 5.66 -5.63
C ARG A 212 17.11 6.44 -4.33
N ASP A 213 18.33 6.77 -3.97
CA ASP A 213 18.62 7.48 -2.73
C ASP A 213 18.61 9.02 -2.89
N TYR A 214 18.49 9.52 -4.12
CA TYR A 214 18.52 10.95 -4.43
C TYR A 214 17.12 11.48 -4.79
N PRO A 215 16.41 12.13 -3.85
CA PRO A 215 15.03 12.57 -4.05
C PRO A 215 14.83 13.47 -5.27
N ALA A 216 15.77 14.39 -5.51
CA ALA A 216 15.71 15.36 -6.61
C ALA A 216 15.87 14.74 -8.01
N ARG A 217 16.40 13.51 -8.12
CA ARG A 217 16.62 12.86 -9.44
C ARG A 217 15.34 12.32 -10.09
N GLY A 218 14.26 12.13 -9.33
CA GLY A 218 13.00 11.63 -9.86
C GLY A 218 13.06 10.21 -10.45
N CYS A 219 14.04 9.39 -10.06
CA CYS A 219 14.31 8.05 -10.60
C CYS A 219 13.61 6.94 -9.81
N THR A 220 12.46 7.20 -9.19
CA THR A 220 11.64 6.19 -8.52
C THR A 220 10.32 5.99 -9.26
N SER A 221 9.75 4.80 -9.14
CA SER A 221 8.53 4.44 -9.87
C SER A 221 7.28 5.22 -9.46
N ARG A 222 7.25 5.79 -8.26
CA ARG A 222 6.05 6.39 -7.62
C ARG A 222 4.81 5.48 -7.61
N LEU A 223 5.00 4.16 -7.68
CA LEU A 223 3.92 3.17 -7.75
C LEU A 223 3.29 2.82 -6.39
N SER A 224 3.82 3.32 -5.28
CA SER A 224 3.32 2.93 -3.95
C SER A 224 1.82 3.21 -3.73
N PRO A 225 1.23 4.34 -4.17
CA PRO A 225 -0.22 4.53 -4.09
C PRO A 225 -0.99 3.51 -4.94
N HIS A 226 -0.49 3.24 -6.15
CA HIS A 226 -1.11 2.31 -7.08
C HIS A 226 -1.07 0.86 -6.60
N LEU A 227 0.02 0.43 -5.99
CA LEU A 227 0.12 -0.88 -5.32
C LEU A 227 -0.72 -0.95 -4.04
N LYS A 228 -0.89 0.18 -3.34
CA LYS A 228 -1.74 0.29 -2.14
C LYS A 228 -3.23 0.13 -2.48
N PHE A 229 -3.72 0.81 -3.51
CA PHE A 229 -5.11 0.77 -3.95
C PHE A 229 -5.39 -0.34 -4.98
N GLY A 230 -4.32 -0.98 -5.47
CA GLY A 230 -4.43 -2.08 -6.43
C GLY A 230 -4.88 -1.64 -7.83
N THR A 231 -4.57 -0.41 -8.24
CA THR A 231 -4.78 0.06 -9.61
C THR A 231 -3.74 -0.50 -10.59
N VAL A 232 -2.70 -1.16 -10.08
CA VAL A 232 -1.78 -2.05 -10.80
C VAL A 232 -1.58 -3.31 -9.97
N GLY A 233 -1.50 -4.47 -10.63
CA GLY A 233 -1.24 -5.75 -9.98
C GLY A 233 0.24 -5.94 -9.68
N VAL A 234 0.55 -6.56 -8.54
CA VAL A 234 1.95 -6.84 -8.18
C VAL A 234 2.59 -7.86 -9.12
N ARG A 235 1.80 -8.80 -9.69
CA ARG A 235 2.26 -9.77 -10.70
C ARG A 235 2.55 -9.07 -12.03
N GLU A 236 1.72 -8.08 -12.45
CA GLU A 236 2.00 -7.25 -13.64
C GLU A 236 3.32 -6.48 -13.47
N VAL A 237 3.56 -5.89 -12.29
CA VAL A 237 4.82 -5.18 -12.00
C VAL A 237 6.00 -6.15 -12.03
N TRP A 238 5.86 -7.34 -11.41
CA TRP A 238 6.88 -8.37 -11.41
C TRP A 238 7.24 -8.84 -12.82
N GLU A 239 6.25 -9.23 -13.62
CA GLU A 239 6.44 -9.70 -15.00
C GLU A 239 7.16 -8.66 -15.86
N LYS A 240 6.70 -7.40 -15.79
CA LYS A 240 7.32 -6.32 -16.55
C LYS A 240 8.76 -6.03 -16.11
N THR A 241 9.06 -6.16 -14.83
CA THR A 241 10.44 -6.01 -14.34
C THR A 241 11.31 -7.21 -14.71
N GLN A 242 10.75 -8.42 -14.83
CA GLN A 242 11.48 -9.56 -15.39
C GLN A 242 11.84 -9.33 -16.85
N SER A 243 10.92 -8.81 -17.66
CA SER A 243 11.22 -8.43 -19.05
C SER A 243 12.31 -7.35 -19.12
N ALA A 244 12.25 -6.33 -18.26
CA ALA A 244 13.30 -5.31 -18.18
C ALA A 244 14.66 -5.91 -17.77
N LYS A 245 14.67 -6.90 -16.87
CA LYS A 245 15.90 -7.61 -16.46
C LYS A 245 16.51 -8.44 -17.61
N GLU A 246 15.65 -9.00 -18.49
CA GLU A 246 16.10 -9.71 -19.70
C GLU A 246 16.66 -8.75 -20.77
N ASP A 247 16.11 -7.52 -20.83
CA ASP A 247 16.51 -6.47 -21.78
C ASP A 247 17.75 -5.67 -21.29
N ALA A 248 18.20 -5.85 -20.05
CA ALA A 248 19.37 -5.16 -19.48
C ALA A 248 20.64 -5.40 -20.31
N GLU A 249 21.38 -4.32 -20.62
CA GLU A 249 22.56 -4.36 -21.48
C GLU A 249 23.77 -4.95 -20.79
N ASP A 250 23.86 -4.82 -19.46
CA ASP A 250 24.99 -5.32 -18.66
C ASP A 250 24.56 -5.82 -17.27
N ASP A 251 25.53 -6.20 -16.45
CA ASP A 251 25.28 -6.72 -15.11
C ASP A 251 24.88 -5.61 -14.13
N GLU A 252 25.32 -4.36 -14.32
CA GLU A 252 24.98 -3.21 -13.45
C GLU A 252 23.50 -2.86 -13.62
N GLU A 253 23.01 -2.81 -14.85
CA GLU A 253 21.59 -2.62 -15.13
C GLU A 253 20.73 -3.76 -14.57
N ARG A 254 21.21 -5.01 -14.70
CA ARG A 254 20.50 -6.18 -14.15
C ARG A 254 20.40 -6.11 -12.63
N GLU A 255 21.48 -5.78 -11.93
CA GLU A 255 21.51 -5.61 -10.48
C GLU A 255 20.59 -4.47 -10.05
N SER A 256 20.49 -3.39 -10.83
CA SER A 256 19.56 -2.27 -10.60
C SER A 256 18.09 -2.70 -10.66
N VAL A 257 17.72 -3.52 -11.65
CA VAL A 257 16.36 -4.09 -11.74
C VAL A 257 16.09 -5.02 -10.54
N GLU A 258 17.03 -5.86 -10.15
CA GLU A 258 16.93 -6.76 -8.97
C GLU A 258 16.73 -5.96 -7.68
N GLU A 259 17.40 -4.82 -7.51
CA GLU A 259 17.23 -3.96 -6.36
C GLU A 259 15.82 -3.34 -6.31
N PHE A 260 15.22 -3.01 -7.47
CA PHE A 260 13.81 -2.62 -7.49
C PHE A 260 12.87 -3.79 -7.14
N GLN A 261 13.12 -4.99 -7.67
CA GLN A 261 12.35 -6.19 -7.33
C GLN A 261 12.44 -6.53 -5.83
N ALA A 262 13.57 -6.27 -5.19
CA ALA A 262 13.73 -6.43 -3.75
C ALA A 262 12.79 -5.49 -2.95
N GLN A 263 12.34 -4.35 -3.52
CA GLN A 263 11.36 -3.49 -2.85
C GLN A 263 9.96 -4.13 -2.80
N LEU A 264 9.61 -4.97 -3.78
CA LEU A 264 8.38 -5.76 -3.72
C LEU A 264 8.46 -6.80 -2.60
N ALA A 265 9.63 -7.43 -2.44
CA ALA A 265 9.87 -8.35 -1.32
C ALA A 265 9.82 -7.64 0.05
N TRP A 266 10.34 -6.41 0.18
CA TRP A 266 10.23 -5.60 1.40
C TRP A 266 8.77 -5.32 1.78
N ARG A 267 7.93 -5.00 0.80
CA ARG A 267 6.50 -4.78 0.99
C ARG A 267 5.82 -6.02 1.56
N GLU A 268 6.14 -7.19 1.02
CA GLU A 268 5.59 -8.47 1.51
C GLU A 268 6.17 -8.91 2.85
N PHE A 269 7.45 -8.63 3.09
CA PHE A 269 8.08 -8.88 4.39
C PHE A 269 7.36 -8.14 5.52
N TYR A 270 7.05 -6.85 5.35
CA TYR A 270 6.29 -6.12 6.36
C TYR A 270 4.83 -6.58 6.45
N THR A 271 4.23 -7.01 5.34
CA THR A 271 2.90 -7.63 5.35
C THR A 271 2.88 -8.91 6.18
N GLN A 272 3.88 -9.80 6.02
CA GLN A 272 4.07 -10.98 6.84
C GLN A 272 4.28 -10.66 8.32
N VAL A 273 5.11 -9.66 8.61
CA VAL A 273 5.34 -9.21 10.01
C VAL A 273 4.03 -8.77 10.66
N LEU A 274 3.25 -7.93 9.99
CA LEU A 274 1.94 -7.49 10.49
C LEU A 274 0.95 -8.65 10.66
N TYR A 275 0.89 -9.56 9.70
CA TYR A 275 -0.02 -10.69 9.71
C TYR A 275 0.19 -11.60 10.93
N HIS A 276 1.46 -11.91 11.25
CA HIS A 276 1.81 -12.77 12.40
C HIS A 276 1.90 -12.00 13.72
N ASN A 277 2.05 -10.68 13.69
CA ASN A 277 2.20 -9.84 14.89
C ASN A 277 1.26 -8.63 14.84
N PRO A 278 -0.07 -8.82 14.87
CA PRO A 278 -1.03 -7.72 14.67
C PRO A 278 -0.93 -6.60 15.71
N SER A 279 -0.38 -6.86 16.89
CA SER A 279 -0.17 -5.86 17.94
C SER A 279 0.87 -4.79 17.56
N VAL A 280 1.73 -5.03 16.54
CA VAL A 280 2.75 -4.05 16.12
C VAL A 280 2.16 -2.73 15.64
N VAL A 281 0.88 -2.69 15.28
CA VAL A 281 0.19 -1.44 14.92
C VAL A 281 0.24 -0.42 16.06
N THR A 282 0.19 -0.88 17.31
CA THR A 282 0.14 -0.04 18.51
C THR A 282 1.27 -0.32 19.48
N GLU A 283 1.98 -1.43 19.35
CA GLU A 283 3.04 -1.87 20.25
C GLU A 283 4.38 -2.01 19.52
N ASN A 284 5.48 -1.96 20.29
CA ASN A 284 6.78 -2.26 19.73
C ASN A 284 6.88 -3.74 19.39
N TYR A 285 7.46 -4.07 18.24
CA TYR A 285 7.78 -5.46 17.90
C TYR A 285 8.79 -6.06 18.88
N LYS A 286 9.85 -5.29 19.20
CA LYS A 286 10.85 -5.69 20.21
C LYS A 286 10.37 -5.42 21.62
N THR A 287 10.59 -6.40 22.51
CA THR A 287 10.38 -6.23 23.95
C THR A 287 11.64 -5.69 24.60
N TYR A 288 11.49 -4.70 25.49
CA TYR A 288 12.56 -4.12 26.28
C TYR A 288 12.32 -4.36 27.77
N GLU A 289 13.39 -4.55 28.54
CA GLU A 289 13.29 -4.69 30.01
C GLU A 289 12.69 -3.46 30.69
N ASN A 290 13.01 -2.27 30.15
CA ASN A 290 12.50 -1.00 30.64
C ASN A 290 11.70 -0.31 29.55
N ARG A 291 10.69 0.46 29.95
CA ARG A 291 9.96 1.33 29.04
C ARG A 291 10.90 2.36 28.41
N ILE A 292 10.75 2.61 27.12
CA ILE A 292 11.45 3.71 26.45
C ILE A 292 10.86 5.02 26.97
N ASP A 293 11.72 5.90 27.47
CA ASP A 293 11.33 7.19 28.02
C ASP A 293 11.40 8.26 26.91
N TRP A 294 10.27 8.44 26.21
CA TRP A 294 10.14 9.42 25.14
C TRP A 294 9.93 10.82 25.73
N ARG A 295 10.62 11.83 25.18
CA ARG A 295 10.43 13.24 25.58
C ARG A 295 9.05 13.78 25.19
N ASN A 296 8.65 13.53 23.96
CA ASN A 296 7.39 13.98 23.36
C ASN A 296 7.13 15.48 23.56
N ASP A 297 8.12 16.33 23.28
CA ASP A 297 7.97 17.78 23.38
C ASP A 297 7.02 18.29 22.30
N GLU A 298 5.94 18.97 22.72
CA GLU A 298 4.86 19.38 21.82
C GLU A 298 5.29 20.48 20.84
N ASP A 299 6.21 21.37 21.21
CA ASP A 299 6.70 22.43 20.35
C ASP A 299 7.61 21.85 19.24
N GLU A 300 8.47 20.90 19.58
CA GLU A 300 9.31 20.19 18.63
C GLU A 300 8.49 19.32 17.69
N ILE A 301 7.46 18.62 18.18
CA ILE A 301 6.51 17.84 17.35
C ILE A 301 5.80 18.76 16.36
N ARG A 302 5.35 19.93 16.80
CA ARG A 302 4.69 20.91 15.93
C ARG A 302 5.65 21.41 14.86
N ALA A 303 6.87 21.82 15.22
CA ALA A 303 7.88 22.28 14.27
C ALA A 303 8.22 21.20 13.24
N TRP A 304 8.36 19.93 13.67
CA TRP A 304 8.59 18.80 12.77
C TRP A 304 7.40 18.61 11.80
N LYS A 305 6.17 18.60 12.29
CA LYS A 305 4.96 18.46 11.46
C LYS A 305 4.82 19.55 10.40
N GLN A 306 5.28 20.75 10.70
CA GLN A 306 5.17 21.93 9.82
C GLN A 306 6.39 22.14 8.90
N GLY A 307 7.45 21.33 9.06
CA GLY A 307 8.71 21.51 8.33
C GLY A 307 9.44 22.80 8.72
N GLU A 308 9.50 23.06 10.02
CA GLU A 308 10.08 24.26 10.65
C GLU A 308 11.14 23.90 11.71
N THR A 309 11.83 22.76 11.53
CA THR A 309 12.85 22.28 12.47
C THR A 309 14.17 23.03 12.36
N GLY A 310 14.40 23.73 11.23
CA GLY A 310 15.66 24.37 10.88
C GLY A 310 16.68 23.42 10.23
N TYR A 311 16.32 22.16 9.96
CA TYR A 311 17.13 21.20 9.22
C TYR A 311 16.59 21.07 7.79
N PRO A 312 17.29 21.59 6.75
CA PRO A 312 16.73 21.77 5.40
C PRO A 312 16.10 20.51 4.82
N ILE A 313 16.78 19.36 4.87
CA ILE A 313 16.27 18.09 4.30
C ILE A 313 15.03 17.57 5.06
N VAL A 314 14.95 17.77 6.38
CA VAL A 314 13.78 17.39 7.19
C VAL A 314 12.62 18.29 6.85
N ASP A 315 12.86 19.61 6.81
CA ASP A 315 11.83 20.61 6.56
C ASP A 315 11.28 20.51 5.13
N ALA A 316 12.15 20.30 4.14
CA ALA A 316 11.74 20.07 2.76
C ALA A 316 10.86 18.83 2.63
N GLY A 317 11.25 17.71 3.27
CA GLY A 317 10.48 16.48 3.25
C GLY A 317 9.10 16.60 3.91
N MET A 318 9.02 17.29 5.04
CA MET A 318 7.75 17.50 5.73
C MET A 318 6.82 18.45 4.97
N ARG A 319 7.37 19.48 4.27
CA ARG A 319 6.59 20.33 3.38
C ARG A 319 6.09 19.56 2.15
N GLN A 320 6.95 18.74 1.52
CA GLN A 320 6.51 17.88 0.41
C GLN A 320 5.36 16.96 0.84
N LEU A 321 5.43 16.37 2.05
CA LEU A 321 4.34 15.56 2.58
C LEU A 321 3.03 16.34 2.69
N LEU A 322 3.08 17.60 3.09
CA LEU A 322 1.89 18.45 3.21
C LEU A 322 1.33 18.87 1.85
N ASP A 323 2.20 19.18 0.90
CA ASP A 323 1.83 19.70 -0.42
C ASP A 323 1.35 18.60 -1.37
N GLU A 324 2.03 17.44 -1.38
CA GLU A 324 1.72 16.34 -2.31
C GLU A 324 0.92 15.18 -1.66
N GLY A 325 0.88 15.08 -0.34
CA GLY A 325 0.43 13.84 0.32
C GLY A 325 1.34 12.63 0.03
N TYR A 326 2.55 12.91 -0.44
CA TYR A 326 3.56 11.91 -0.80
C TYR A 326 4.95 12.43 -0.42
N VAL A 327 5.85 11.52 -0.07
CA VAL A 327 7.25 11.86 0.16
C VAL A 327 8.16 10.67 -0.18
N HIS A 328 9.32 10.99 -0.74
CA HIS A 328 10.33 10.01 -1.17
C HIS A 328 10.82 9.12 -0.02
N ASN A 329 11.06 7.82 -0.26
CA ASN A 329 11.41 6.86 0.81
C ASN A 329 12.66 7.27 1.61
N ARG A 330 13.73 7.75 0.95
CA ARG A 330 14.93 8.24 1.65
C ARG A 330 14.58 9.34 2.65
N ILE A 331 13.70 10.24 2.28
CA ILE A 331 13.25 11.32 3.15
C ILE A 331 12.39 10.77 4.29
N ARG A 332 11.50 9.77 4.04
CA ARG A 332 10.76 9.09 5.13
C ARG A 332 11.69 8.55 6.20
N MET A 333 12.80 7.92 5.79
CA MET A 333 13.80 7.38 6.73
C MET A 333 14.50 8.50 7.51
N VAL A 334 14.86 9.61 6.87
CA VAL A 334 15.53 10.74 7.51
C VAL A 334 14.61 11.42 8.52
N VAL A 335 13.39 11.77 8.14
CA VAL A 335 12.44 12.48 9.03
C VAL A 335 11.97 11.60 10.19
N ALA A 336 11.85 10.28 9.98
CA ALA A 336 11.51 9.34 11.03
C ALA A 336 12.66 9.13 12.03
N SER A 337 13.89 9.02 11.52
CA SER A 337 15.09 8.97 12.37
C SER A 337 15.24 10.27 13.18
N PHE A 338 15.06 11.42 12.56
CA PHE A 338 15.13 12.71 13.23
C PHE A 338 14.10 12.82 14.36
N LEU A 339 12.84 12.49 14.09
CA LEU A 339 11.79 12.52 15.12
C LEU A 339 12.11 11.61 16.30
N THR A 340 12.52 10.36 16.02
CA THR A 340 12.65 9.33 17.06
C THR A 340 14.00 9.34 17.79
N LYS A 341 15.08 9.79 17.13
CA LYS A 341 16.45 9.73 17.66
C LYS A 341 16.99 11.07 18.11
N ASP A 342 16.70 12.16 17.39
CA ASP A 342 17.19 13.49 17.74
C ASP A 342 16.20 14.21 18.68
N LEU A 343 14.90 14.17 18.37
CA LEU A 343 13.87 14.78 19.21
C LEU A 343 13.36 13.86 20.35
N LEU A 344 13.67 12.56 20.29
CA LEU A 344 13.22 11.56 21.26
C LEU A 344 11.69 11.50 21.40
N VAL A 345 10.99 11.59 20.28
CA VAL A 345 9.53 11.49 20.20
C VAL A 345 9.11 10.05 19.88
N ASP A 346 8.04 9.58 20.52
CA ASP A 346 7.47 8.27 20.27
C ASP A 346 7.13 8.11 18.76
N TRP A 347 7.59 7.03 18.16
CA TRP A 347 7.36 6.74 16.74
C TRP A 347 5.88 6.75 16.37
N ARG A 348 4.97 6.44 17.30
CA ARG A 348 3.52 6.44 17.07
C ARG A 348 2.98 7.82 16.71
N VAL A 349 3.63 8.89 17.20
CA VAL A 349 3.27 10.28 16.84
C VAL A 349 3.54 10.53 15.35
N GLY A 350 4.72 10.12 14.89
CA GLY A 350 5.10 10.26 13.48
C GLY A 350 4.29 9.33 12.56
N TYR A 351 4.11 8.06 12.96
CA TYR A 351 3.25 7.11 12.26
C TYR A 351 1.82 7.63 12.11
N GLY A 352 1.24 8.20 13.18
CA GLY A 352 -0.09 8.81 13.15
C GLY A 352 -0.18 9.99 12.17
N TRP A 353 0.87 10.82 12.12
CA TRP A 353 0.94 11.93 11.16
C TRP A 353 1.05 11.47 9.72
N PHE A 354 1.89 10.45 9.44
CA PHE A 354 1.98 9.85 8.12
C PHE A 354 0.67 9.18 7.71
N ARG A 355 0.02 8.47 8.63
CA ARG A 355 -1.32 7.91 8.40
C ARG A 355 -2.34 9.00 8.02
N GLU A 356 -2.24 10.19 8.59
CA GLU A 356 -3.13 11.31 8.27
C GLU A 356 -2.81 11.90 6.89
N LYS A 357 -1.54 12.03 6.50
CA LYS A 357 -1.12 12.82 5.35
C LYS A 357 -0.81 12.00 4.09
N LEU A 358 -0.27 10.78 4.21
CA LEU A 358 0.17 10.00 3.06
C LEU A 358 -1.01 9.44 2.25
N VAL A 359 -0.93 9.57 0.93
CA VAL A 359 -1.81 8.91 -0.04
C VAL A 359 -1.61 7.41 -0.06
N ASP A 360 -0.36 6.97 0.04
CA ASP A 360 0.05 5.56 -0.02
C ASP A 360 0.13 4.88 1.35
N HIS A 361 -0.43 5.51 2.41
CA HIS A 361 -0.37 4.91 3.73
C HIS A 361 -0.81 3.45 3.71
N ASP A 362 0.10 2.57 4.07
CA ASP A 362 -0.10 1.12 4.22
C ASP A 362 0.28 0.71 5.65
N THR A 363 -0.65 0.10 6.37
CA THR A 363 -0.45 -0.24 7.79
C THR A 363 0.79 -1.08 8.05
N ALA A 364 1.09 -2.05 7.17
CA ALA A 364 2.25 -2.92 7.33
C ALA A 364 3.56 -2.18 7.05
N ASN A 365 3.63 -1.48 5.90
CA ASN A 365 4.86 -0.87 5.42
C ASN A 365 5.23 0.38 6.23
N ASP A 366 4.27 1.25 6.52
CA ASP A 366 4.53 2.44 7.33
C ASP A 366 4.88 2.08 8.78
N ASN A 367 4.15 1.12 9.38
CA ASN A 367 4.47 0.63 10.71
C ASN A 367 5.89 0.03 10.76
N GLY A 368 6.22 -0.83 9.79
CA GLY A 368 7.56 -1.42 9.65
C GLY A 368 8.64 -0.36 9.52
N GLY A 369 8.46 0.62 8.65
CA GLY A 369 9.41 1.72 8.43
C GLY A 369 9.62 2.61 9.66
N TRP A 370 8.54 2.99 10.34
CA TRP A 370 8.61 3.77 11.58
C TRP A 370 9.32 3.03 12.70
N GLN A 371 9.00 1.77 12.92
CA GLN A 371 9.64 0.96 13.94
C GLN A 371 11.09 0.60 13.58
N TRP A 372 11.41 0.49 12.29
CA TRP A 372 12.79 0.33 11.81
C TRP A 372 13.63 1.56 12.20
N ALA A 373 13.15 2.77 11.93
CA ALA A 373 13.82 4.02 12.29
C ALA A 373 13.96 4.20 13.82
N ALA A 374 12.91 3.86 14.57
CA ALA A 374 12.89 3.93 16.04
C ALA A 374 13.72 2.85 16.74
N SER A 375 14.25 1.85 16.01
CA SER A 375 14.93 0.65 16.54
C SER A 375 14.01 -0.31 17.31
N THR A 376 12.71 -0.16 17.23
CA THR A 376 11.71 -0.95 17.96
C THR A 376 11.13 -2.11 17.15
N GLY A 377 11.39 -2.13 15.83
CA GLY A 377 10.84 -3.08 14.88
C GLY A 377 11.70 -4.30 14.61
N THR A 378 11.19 -5.13 13.69
CA THR A 378 11.93 -6.23 13.09
C THR A 378 13.01 -5.69 12.15
N ASP A 379 14.14 -6.39 12.04
CA ASP A 379 15.31 -6.00 11.22
C ASP A 379 15.73 -4.52 11.38
N ALA A 380 15.40 -3.94 12.54
CA ALA A 380 15.53 -2.52 12.79
C ALA A 380 16.98 -2.09 12.98
N GLN A 381 17.24 -0.84 12.62
CA GLN A 381 18.53 -0.19 12.89
C GLN A 381 18.96 -0.35 14.36
N PRO A 382 20.26 -0.54 14.62
CA PRO A 382 20.78 -0.43 15.98
C PRO A 382 20.47 0.94 16.59
N TYR A 383 20.15 0.99 17.87
CA TYR A 383 19.72 2.23 18.56
C TYR A 383 20.75 3.36 18.47
N PHE A 384 22.03 3.04 18.39
CA PHE A 384 23.15 4.00 18.31
C PHE A 384 23.41 4.52 16.87
N ARG A 385 22.75 3.97 15.86
CA ARG A 385 22.85 4.44 14.50
C ARG A 385 21.82 5.54 14.28
N ILE A 386 22.29 6.78 14.30
CA ILE A 386 21.48 7.99 14.12
C ILE A 386 21.87 8.63 12.79
N PHE A 387 20.89 9.02 12.01
CA PHE A 387 21.12 9.78 10.78
C PHE A 387 21.32 11.25 11.14
N ASN A 388 22.54 11.75 10.98
CA ASN A 388 22.77 13.17 11.10
C ASN A 388 22.10 13.91 9.94
N PRO A 389 21.07 14.75 10.16
CA PRO A 389 20.27 15.33 9.07
C PRO A 389 21.08 16.27 8.17
N MET A 390 22.11 16.95 8.68
CA MET A 390 23.00 17.77 7.85
C MET A 390 23.82 16.92 6.89
N THR A 391 24.43 15.84 7.40
CA THR A 391 25.19 14.90 6.55
C THR A 391 24.29 14.17 5.54
N GLN A 392 23.02 13.90 5.91
CA GLN A 392 22.06 13.31 4.96
C GLN A 392 21.72 14.31 3.84
N GLY A 393 21.53 15.60 4.17
CA GLY A 393 21.32 16.66 3.19
C GLY A 393 22.52 16.79 2.24
N GLU A 394 23.73 16.97 2.79
CA GLU A 394 24.96 17.07 1.99
C GLU A 394 25.17 15.88 1.05
N ARG A 395 24.73 14.68 1.44
CA ARG A 395 24.94 13.47 0.66
C ARG A 395 23.87 13.24 -0.40
N TYR A 396 22.60 13.45 -0.08
CA TYR A 396 21.47 13.02 -0.90
C TYR A 396 20.69 14.15 -1.55
N ASP A 397 20.92 15.39 -1.13
CA ASP A 397 20.29 16.59 -1.65
C ASP A 397 21.27 17.76 -1.52
N PRO A 398 22.44 17.71 -2.24
CA PRO A 398 23.55 18.65 -2.06
C PRO A 398 23.30 20.03 -2.67
N ASP A 399 22.31 20.17 -3.57
CA ASP A 399 21.95 21.40 -4.29
C ASP A 399 20.89 22.23 -3.55
#